data_6fd937ef5eeaf02866bbaa307bb1aca2
#
_entry.id   6fd937ef5eeaf02866bbaa307bb1aca2
#
_cell.length_a   1.000
_cell.length_b   1.000
_cell.length_c   1.000
_cell.angle_alpha   90.00
_cell.angle_beta   90.00
_cell.angle_gamma   90.00
#
_symmetry.space_group_name_H-M   'P 1'
#
loop_
_entity.id
_entity.type
_entity.pdbx_description
1 polymer ?
#
loop_
_entity_poly.entity_id
_entity_poly.type
_entity_poly.pdbx_seq_one_letter_code
_entity_poly.pdbx_strand_id
1 'polypeptide(L)'
;MARTPWATIRLHAFVVMPNHVHLLLTPQVEVPKLLRSLKGITAKRANQALGLTGAFWQEESYDHVVRNGKEFDSIRGYIEENPVRAGLAAVAEAYPWSSAGRGGAGQGAGCGPGGPPHLGQPNSCKM
;
A
#
# COMPACT_ATOMS: atom_id res chain seq x y z
N MET A 1 -3.11 24.00 8.45
CA MET A 1 -2.14 23.01 8.82
C MET A 1 -2.16 21.85 7.86
N ALA A 2 -1.05 21.48 7.37
CA ALA A 2 -0.97 20.42 6.40
C ALA A 2 -1.17 19.08 7.09
N ARG A 3 -1.98 18.25 6.51
CA ARG A 3 -2.24 16.95 7.08
C ARG A 3 -1.54 15.91 6.23
N THR A 4 -0.79 15.03 6.85
CA THR A 4 -0.10 14.00 6.10
C THR A 4 -1.10 12.96 5.62
N PRO A 5 -0.89 12.39 4.43
CA PRO A 5 -1.85 11.42 3.91
C PRO A 5 -2.05 10.21 4.81
N TRP A 6 -0.99 9.76 5.43
CA TRP A 6 -1.11 8.57 6.27
C TRP A 6 -1.93 8.82 7.52
N ALA A 7 -2.22 10.05 7.85
CA ALA A 7 -3.09 10.33 8.98
C ALA A 7 -4.54 10.06 8.64
N THR A 8 -4.84 9.84 7.35
CA THR A 8 -6.22 9.64 6.92
C THR A 8 -6.42 8.27 6.31
N ILE A 9 -5.52 7.33 6.57
CA ILE A 9 -5.69 5.98 6.05
C ILE A 9 -5.34 4.97 7.14
N ARG A 10 -5.83 3.77 6.94
CA ARG A 10 -5.41 2.65 7.76
C ARG A 10 -4.75 1.66 6.80
N LEU A 11 -3.47 1.46 6.94
CA LEU A 11 -2.71 0.60 6.03
C LEU A 11 -2.70 -0.83 6.57
N HIS A 12 -3.19 -1.76 5.78
CA HIS A 12 -3.27 -3.16 6.19
C HIS A 12 -2.14 -3.99 5.64
N ALA A 13 -1.72 -3.73 4.42
CA ALA A 13 -0.62 -4.46 3.81
C ALA A 13 -0.02 -3.62 2.71
N PHE A 14 1.25 -3.85 2.42
CA PHE A 14 1.91 -3.14 1.34
C PHE A 14 3.10 -3.91 0.82
N VAL A 15 3.51 -3.61 -0.39
CA VAL A 15 4.78 -4.07 -0.92
C VAL A 15 5.29 -3.01 -1.90
N VAL A 16 6.58 -2.72 -1.80
CA VAL A 16 7.25 -1.81 -2.72
C VAL A 16 8.07 -2.66 -3.67
N MET A 17 7.60 -2.79 -4.89
CA MET A 17 8.28 -3.56 -5.92
C MET A 17 9.15 -2.63 -6.76
N PRO A 18 10.10 -3.15 -7.52
CA PRO A 18 10.98 -2.27 -8.29
C PRO A 18 10.28 -1.32 -9.25
N ASN A 19 9.13 -1.71 -9.75
CA ASN A 19 8.44 -0.88 -10.72
C ASN A 19 7.02 -0.48 -10.32
N HIS A 20 6.59 -0.81 -9.13
CA HIS A 20 5.28 -0.40 -8.66
C HIS A 20 5.15 -0.60 -7.16
N VAL A 21 4.12 -0.02 -6.59
CA VAL A 21 3.80 -0.19 -5.18
C VAL A 21 2.36 -0.66 -5.10
N HIS A 22 2.11 -1.64 -4.26
CA HIS A 22 0.76 -2.16 -4.07
C HIS A 22 0.37 -1.98 -2.61
N LEU A 23 -0.79 -1.43 -2.38
CA LEU A 23 -1.27 -1.10 -1.04
C LEU A 23 -2.64 -1.70 -0.80
N LEU A 24 -2.86 -2.18 0.40
CA LEU A 24 -4.19 -2.56 0.85
C LEU A 24 -4.50 -1.67 2.05
N LEU A 25 -5.46 -0.80 1.90
CA LEU A 25 -5.72 0.21 2.93
C LEU A 25 -7.20 0.51 3.04
N THR A 26 -7.56 1.14 4.14
CA THR A 26 -8.92 1.68 4.31
C THR A 26 -8.77 3.19 4.31
N PRO A 27 -9.25 3.86 3.26
CA PRO A 27 -9.10 5.30 3.16
C PRO A 27 -10.17 6.01 3.97
N GLN A 28 -9.83 7.21 4.41
CA GLN A 28 -10.80 8.07 5.06
C GLN A 28 -11.04 9.31 4.22
N VAL A 29 -10.48 9.35 3.03
CA VAL A 29 -10.76 10.38 2.05
C VAL A 29 -10.90 9.67 0.72
N GLU A 30 -11.35 10.38 -0.29
CA GLU A 30 -11.53 9.76 -1.60
C GLU A 30 -10.21 9.20 -2.12
N VAL A 31 -10.26 8.01 -2.68
CA VAL A 31 -9.06 7.32 -3.15
C VAL A 31 -8.28 8.13 -4.18
N PRO A 32 -8.91 8.74 -5.19
CA PRO A 32 -8.11 9.54 -6.15
C PRO A 32 -7.36 10.66 -5.48
N LYS A 33 -7.97 11.30 -4.48
CA LYS A 33 -7.32 12.38 -3.76
C LYS A 33 -6.15 11.84 -2.94
N LEU A 34 -6.36 10.70 -2.29
CA LEU A 34 -5.33 10.06 -1.50
C LEU A 34 -4.14 9.66 -2.37
N LEU A 35 -4.40 9.03 -3.50
CA LEU A 35 -3.32 8.60 -4.39
C LEU A 35 -2.55 9.79 -4.96
N ARG A 36 -3.25 10.86 -5.26
CA ARG A 36 -2.56 12.05 -5.75
C ARG A 36 -1.60 12.60 -4.71
N SER A 37 -2.03 12.64 -3.45
CA SER A 37 -1.18 13.11 -2.36
C SER A 37 0.01 12.19 -2.15
N LEU A 38 -0.22 10.89 -2.12
CA LEU A 38 0.86 9.93 -1.92
C LEU A 38 1.87 10.00 -3.05
N LYS A 39 1.40 10.05 -4.29
CA LYS A 39 2.31 10.13 -5.42
C LYS A 39 3.09 11.42 -5.41
N GLY A 40 2.45 12.53 -5.06
CA GLY A 40 3.13 13.82 -5.03
C GLY A 40 4.23 13.86 -3.99
N ILE A 41 3.93 13.41 -2.77
CA ILE A 41 4.90 13.44 -1.68
C ILE A 41 6.06 12.49 -1.96
N THR A 42 5.75 11.27 -2.37
CA THR A 42 6.79 10.27 -2.59
C THR A 42 7.64 10.61 -3.81
N ALA A 43 7.04 11.16 -4.86
CA ALA A 43 7.81 11.59 -6.03
C ALA A 43 8.80 12.69 -5.66
N LYS A 44 8.34 13.66 -4.86
CA LYS A 44 9.21 14.75 -4.46
C LYS A 44 10.40 14.21 -3.67
N ARG A 45 10.14 13.35 -2.71
CA ARG A 45 11.22 12.82 -1.89
C ARG A 45 12.15 11.91 -2.67
N ALA A 46 11.60 11.09 -3.56
CA ALA A 46 12.41 10.20 -4.37
C ALA A 46 13.30 10.99 -5.32
N ASN A 47 12.74 12.01 -5.97
CA ASN A 47 13.53 12.83 -6.88
C ASN A 47 14.64 13.55 -6.13
N GLN A 48 14.36 14.04 -4.93
CA GLN A 48 15.39 14.69 -4.14
C GLN A 48 16.50 13.72 -3.77
N ALA A 49 16.13 12.51 -3.35
CA ALA A 49 17.11 11.53 -2.94
C ALA A 49 17.96 11.02 -4.09
N LEU A 50 17.38 10.96 -5.28
CA LEU A 50 18.07 10.41 -6.45
C LEU A 50 18.66 11.48 -7.36
N GLY A 51 18.42 12.74 -7.06
CA GLY A 51 18.92 13.82 -7.91
C GLY A 51 18.19 13.90 -9.24
N LEU A 52 16.94 13.50 -9.28
CA LEU A 52 16.16 13.48 -10.50
C LEU A 52 15.10 14.59 -10.49
N THR A 53 14.56 14.87 -11.66
CA THR A 53 13.46 15.81 -11.79
C THR A 53 12.43 15.22 -12.72
N GLY A 54 11.23 15.80 -12.69
CA GLY A 54 10.17 15.37 -13.56
C GLY A 54 9.32 14.26 -12.97
N ALA A 55 8.60 13.59 -13.82
CA ALA A 55 7.66 12.58 -13.38
C ALA A 55 8.38 11.38 -12.80
N PHE A 56 7.96 10.94 -11.64
CA PHE A 56 8.50 9.74 -11.01
C PHE A 56 7.55 8.57 -11.16
N TRP A 57 6.26 8.81 -10.96
CA TRP A 57 5.24 7.78 -11.08
C TRP A 57 4.61 7.81 -12.46
N GLN A 58 4.10 6.65 -12.87
CA GLN A 58 3.27 6.61 -14.05
C GLN A 58 1.96 7.32 -13.74
N GLU A 59 1.33 7.86 -14.77
CA GLU A 59 0.09 8.58 -14.54
C GLU A 59 -1.01 7.67 -14.03
N GLU A 60 -1.05 6.46 -14.51
CA GLU A 60 -2.15 5.57 -14.17
C GLU A 60 -1.96 4.94 -12.82
N SER A 61 -3.06 4.77 -12.14
CA SER A 61 -3.12 4.01 -10.91
C SER A 61 -4.38 3.18 -10.95
N TYR A 62 -4.36 2.07 -10.27
CA TYR A 62 -5.52 1.18 -10.22
C TYR A 62 -5.97 1.02 -8.80
N ASP A 63 -7.28 0.99 -8.59
CA ASP A 63 -7.80 0.74 -7.28
C ASP A 63 -9.02 -0.18 -7.40
N HIS A 64 -9.25 -0.91 -6.34
CA HIS A 64 -10.32 -1.90 -6.30
C HIS A 64 -10.88 -1.93 -4.89
N VAL A 65 -12.18 -1.79 -4.76
CA VAL A 65 -12.83 -1.85 -3.47
C VAL A 65 -12.95 -3.30 -3.04
N VAL A 66 -12.48 -3.61 -1.85
CA VAL A 66 -12.51 -4.96 -1.30
C VAL A 66 -13.89 -5.21 -0.72
N ARG A 67 -14.53 -6.29 -1.11
CA ARG A 67 -15.94 -6.51 -0.81
C ARG A 67 -16.19 -7.29 0.45
N ASN A 68 -15.30 -8.17 0.85
CA ASN A 68 -15.52 -9.00 2.03
C ASN A 68 -14.19 -9.49 2.58
N GLY A 69 -14.26 -10.18 3.72
CA GLY A 69 -13.06 -10.64 4.39
C GLY A 69 -12.26 -11.65 3.60
N LYS A 70 -12.94 -12.49 2.84
CA LYS A 70 -12.25 -13.49 2.04
C LYS A 70 -11.42 -12.81 0.95
N GLU A 71 -12.00 -11.82 0.31
CA GLU A 71 -11.27 -11.08 -0.71
C GLU A 71 -10.12 -10.29 -0.08
N PHE A 72 -10.37 -9.74 1.12
CA PHE A 72 -9.33 -9.02 1.86
C PHE A 72 -8.12 -9.93 2.09
N ASP A 73 -8.35 -11.14 2.61
CA ASP A 73 -7.26 -12.05 2.89
C ASP A 73 -6.54 -12.48 1.62
N SER A 74 -7.28 -12.68 0.56
CA SER A 74 -6.70 -13.09 -0.71
C SER A 74 -5.80 -12.00 -1.27
N ILE A 75 -6.25 -10.77 -1.21
CA ILE A 75 -5.45 -9.65 -1.71
C ILE A 75 -4.23 -9.43 -0.84
N ARG A 76 -4.40 -9.52 0.47
CA ARG A 76 -3.27 -9.37 1.38
C ARG A 76 -2.20 -10.42 1.09
N GLY A 77 -2.61 -11.67 0.90
CA GLY A 77 -1.67 -12.71 0.56
C GLY A 77 -0.97 -12.45 -0.76
N TYR A 78 -1.72 -11.97 -1.74
CA TYR A 78 -1.14 -11.64 -3.03
C TYR A 78 -0.07 -10.55 -2.89
N ILE A 79 -0.37 -9.53 -2.11
CA ILE A 79 0.57 -8.44 -1.91
C ILE A 79 1.85 -8.95 -1.24
N GLU A 80 1.69 -9.73 -0.20
CA GLU A 80 2.86 -10.17 0.58
C GLU A 80 3.67 -11.23 -0.14
N GLU A 81 3.07 -12.01 -1.02
CA GLU A 81 3.79 -13.01 -1.80
C GLU A 81 4.34 -12.46 -3.10
N ASN A 82 4.04 -11.23 -3.42
CA ASN A 82 4.46 -10.63 -4.69
C ASN A 82 5.98 -10.74 -4.91
N PRO A 83 6.82 -10.41 -3.93
CA PRO A 83 8.27 -10.51 -4.15
C PRO A 83 8.72 -11.94 -4.38
N VAL A 84 8.06 -12.91 -3.77
CA VAL A 84 8.42 -14.31 -3.97
C VAL A 84 8.09 -14.72 -5.40
N ARG A 85 6.90 -14.36 -5.88
CA ARG A 85 6.51 -14.68 -7.25
C ARG A 85 7.39 -14.00 -8.27
N ALA A 86 7.92 -12.83 -7.94
CA ALA A 86 8.80 -12.10 -8.83
C ALA A 86 10.26 -12.57 -8.73
N GLY A 87 10.55 -13.52 -7.86
CA GLY A 87 11.91 -14.02 -7.72
C GLY A 87 12.84 -13.12 -6.92
N LEU A 88 12.27 -12.17 -6.19
CA LEU A 88 13.09 -11.22 -5.42
C LEU A 88 13.40 -11.71 -4.02
N ALA A 89 12.69 -12.70 -3.54
CA ALA A 89 12.91 -13.24 -2.21
C ALA A 89 12.47 -14.69 -2.19
N ALA A 90 13.09 -15.48 -1.33
CA ALA A 90 12.72 -16.89 -1.21
C ALA A 90 11.42 -17.05 -0.42
N VAL A 91 11.21 -16.21 0.57
CA VAL A 91 9.98 -16.20 1.35
C VAL A 91 9.57 -14.76 1.53
N ALA A 92 8.29 -14.56 1.82
CA ALA A 92 7.76 -13.21 1.93
C ALA A 92 8.47 -12.40 3.00
N GLU A 93 8.78 -13.02 4.11
CA GLU A 93 9.41 -12.33 5.24
C GLU A 93 10.82 -11.86 4.94
N ALA A 94 11.45 -12.42 3.92
CA ALA A 94 12.81 -12.03 3.57
C ALA A 94 12.85 -10.74 2.75
N TYR A 95 11.72 -10.27 2.28
CA TYR A 95 11.69 -9.06 1.46
C TYR A 95 11.38 -7.86 2.37
N PRO A 96 12.35 -6.98 2.62
CA PRO A 96 12.16 -5.94 3.64
C PRO A 96 11.20 -4.82 3.25
N TRP A 97 10.90 -4.70 1.97
CA TRP A 97 10.07 -3.58 1.50
C TRP A 97 8.61 -3.97 1.41
N SER A 98 8.12 -4.72 2.38
CA SER A 98 6.73 -5.14 2.43
C SER A 98 6.28 -5.29 3.87
N SER A 99 4.98 -5.37 4.05
CA SER A 99 4.43 -5.56 5.38
C SER A 99 4.84 -6.90 5.98
N ALA A 100 5.03 -7.93 5.17
CA ALA A 100 5.48 -9.22 5.66
C ALA A 100 6.93 -9.14 6.14
N GLY A 101 7.74 -8.36 5.45
CA GLY A 101 9.15 -8.26 5.80
C GLY A 101 9.42 -7.37 6.99
N ARG A 102 8.42 -6.66 7.48
CA ARG A 102 8.63 -5.78 8.60
C ARG A 102 8.54 -6.51 9.94
N GLY A 103 8.86 -7.75 9.90
CA GLY A 103 9.04 -8.44 11.13
C GLY A 103 7.83 -8.56 11.97
N GLY A 104 6.77 -8.60 11.37
CA GLY A 104 5.67 -8.83 12.15
C GLY A 104 5.16 -7.65 12.86
N ALA A 105 5.83 -6.65 12.78
CA ALA A 105 5.40 -5.55 13.54
C ALA A 105 4.01 -5.16 13.15
N GLY A 106 3.21 -5.09 14.00
CA GLY A 106 1.93 -4.60 13.75
C GLY A 106 1.01 -5.52 13.10
N GLN A 107 1.52 -6.39 12.39
CA GLN A 107 0.63 -7.11 11.74
C GLN A 107 -0.23 -7.75 12.60
N GLY A 108 0.24 -8.11 13.58
CA GLY A 108 -0.60 -8.84 14.40
C GLY A 108 -1.82 -8.09 14.67
N ALA A 109 -1.77 -6.97 14.58
CA ALA A 109 -2.85 -6.20 14.91
C ALA A 109 -4.07 -6.83 14.39
N GLY A 110 -3.92 -7.85 13.88
CA GLY A 110 -5.00 -8.58 13.62
C GLY A 110 -6.12 -7.78 13.23
N CYS A 111 -5.84 -6.86 12.77
CA CYS A 111 -6.81 -6.07 12.46
C CYS A 111 -7.69 -6.68 11.56
N GLY A 112 -7.87 -7.66 11.58
CA GLY A 112 -8.78 -8.20 10.74
C GLY A 112 -9.84 -7.28 10.32
N PRO A 113 -10.63 -7.73 9.48
CA PRO A 113 -11.68 -6.97 8.92
C PRO A 113 -12.79 -6.67 9.85
N GLY A 114 -12.65 -7.01 11.05
CA GLY A 114 -13.72 -6.76 11.95
C GLY A 114 -13.91 -5.35 12.35
N GLY A 115 -13.13 -4.46 11.82
CA GLY A 115 -13.27 -3.10 12.21
C GLY A 115 -14.58 -2.49 11.78
N PRO A 116 -14.87 -1.35 12.29
CA PRO A 116 -16.10 -0.68 11.93
C PRO A 116 -16.08 -0.32 10.48
N PRO A 117 -17.13 -0.60 9.80
CA PRO A 117 -17.15 -0.38 8.38
C PRO A 117 -17.57 1.00 7.94
N HIS A 118 -17.80 1.84 8.85
CA HIS A 118 -18.46 3.06 8.47
C HIS A 118 -17.64 4.03 7.66
N LEU A 119 -16.36 3.89 7.62
CA LEU A 119 -15.57 4.84 6.89
C LEU A 119 -15.16 4.31 5.55
N GLY A 120 -15.91 3.45 5.02
CA GLY A 120 -15.56 2.97 3.72
C GLY A 120 -14.88 1.63 3.81
N GLN A 121 -14.84 0.99 2.71
CA GLN A 121 -14.30 -0.35 2.63
C GLN A 121 -12.83 -0.32 2.28
N PRO A 122 -12.10 -1.36 2.63
CA PRO A 122 -10.71 -1.45 2.21
C PRO A 122 -10.57 -1.37 0.70
N ASN A 123 -9.47 -0.81 0.28
CA ASN A 123 -9.16 -0.70 -1.14
C ASN A 123 -7.79 -1.29 -1.42
N SER A 124 -7.69 -1.93 -2.57
CA SER A 124 -6.42 -2.41 -3.08
C SER A 124 -5.97 -1.41 -4.14
N CYS A 125 -4.84 -0.78 -3.93
CA CYS A 125 -4.35 0.25 -4.84
C CYS A 125 -2.99 -0.13 -5.38
N LYS A 126 -2.78 0.12 -6.66
CA LYS A 126 -1.51 -0.13 -7.30
C LYS A 126 -1.03 1.16 -7.93
N MET A 127 0.14 1.59 -7.54
CA MET A 127 0.76 2.80 -8.10
C MET A 127 1.95 2.47 -8.97
#